data_f66d1aeefb167ea09b6fe606d64a6b17
#
_entry.id   f66d1aeefb167ea09b6fe606d64a6b17
#
_cell.length_a   1.000
_cell.length_b   1.000
_cell.length_c   1.000
_cell.angle_alpha   90.00
_cell.angle_beta   90.00
_cell.angle_gamma   90.00
#
_symmetry.space_group_name_H-M   'P 1'
#
loop_
_entity.id
_entity.type
_entity.pdbx_description
1 polymer ?
#
loop_
_entity_poly.entity_id
_entity_poly.type
_entity_poly.pdbx_seq_one_letter_code
_entity_poly.pdbx_strand_id
1 'polypeptide(L)'
;MRLRSHIALFALVVGLLAAALGGTASAATVRHVEGRVLSVDRSASTFKLRDSQRGTFTIRVTSATKFERVRFSTLRAGRTVEATIKRVNGSWQATKVEPNSGSHAGETGDDHGGGNDDGAGHR
;
A
#
# COMPACT_ATOMS: atom_id res chain seq x y z
N MET A 1 30.50 -78.68 -2.05
CA MET A 1 29.58 -77.66 -1.56
C MET A 1 29.58 -76.51 -2.55
N ARG A 2 28.52 -76.34 -3.25
CA ARG A 2 28.39 -75.24 -4.21
C ARG A 2 27.41 -74.22 -3.66
N LEU A 3 27.92 -73.09 -3.28
CA LEU A 3 27.09 -71.94 -2.94
C LEU A 3 26.55 -71.39 -4.27
N ARG A 4 25.26 -71.47 -4.43
CA ARG A 4 24.57 -70.78 -5.51
C ARG A 4 24.13 -69.44 -4.98
N SER A 5 24.85 -68.41 -5.34
CA SER A 5 24.47 -67.06 -5.08
C SER A 5 23.30 -66.69 -6.00
N HIS A 6 22.11 -66.60 -5.45
CA HIS A 6 21.01 -66.00 -6.10
C HIS A 6 21.10 -64.47 -5.95
N ILE A 7 21.63 -63.84 -6.97
CA ILE A 7 21.58 -62.38 -7.08
C ILE A 7 20.13 -62.01 -7.44
N ALA A 8 19.39 -61.65 -6.42
CA ALA A 8 18.08 -61.03 -6.63
C ALA A 8 18.29 -59.61 -7.13
N LEU A 9 18.01 -59.44 -8.40
CA LEU A 9 18.01 -58.12 -9.05
C LEU A 9 16.77 -57.36 -8.56
N PHE A 10 16.94 -56.55 -7.55
CA PHE A 10 15.91 -55.58 -7.16
C PHE A 10 15.96 -54.43 -8.17
N ALA A 11 15.05 -54.49 -9.10
CA ALA A 11 14.75 -53.31 -9.94
C ALA A 11 14.05 -52.26 -9.07
N LEU A 12 14.80 -51.28 -8.63
CA LEU A 12 14.26 -50.10 -7.95
C LEU A 12 13.62 -49.20 -9.02
N VAL A 13 12.33 -49.35 -9.19
CA VAL A 13 11.54 -48.36 -9.97
C VAL A 13 11.41 -47.14 -9.08
N VAL A 14 12.32 -46.20 -9.24
CA VAL A 14 12.14 -44.87 -8.70
C VAL A 14 11.10 -44.15 -9.56
N GLY A 15 9.87 -44.24 -9.11
CA GLY A 15 8.81 -43.43 -9.64
C GLY A 15 9.07 -41.98 -9.28
N LEU A 16 9.56 -41.20 -10.24
CA LEU A 16 9.68 -39.76 -10.14
C LEU A 16 8.27 -39.16 -10.14
N LEU A 17 7.68 -39.06 -8.94
CA LEU A 17 6.45 -38.31 -8.74
C LEU A 17 6.85 -36.83 -8.82
N ALA A 18 6.87 -36.29 -10.01
CA ALA A 18 6.92 -34.85 -10.22
C ALA A 18 5.58 -34.30 -9.71
N ALA A 19 5.52 -34.01 -8.42
CA ALA A 19 4.49 -33.15 -7.88
C ALA A 19 4.69 -31.78 -8.52
N ALA A 20 3.99 -31.54 -9.61
CA ALA A 20 3.79 -30.20 -10.12
C ALA A 20 3.02 -29.45 -9.02
N LEU A 21 3.76 -28.83 -8.11
CA LEU A 21 3.23 -27.78 -7.27
C LEU A 21 2.92 -26.62 -8.22
N GLY A 22 1.80 -26.75 -8.90
CA GLY A 22 1.16 -25.64 -9.57
C GLY A 22 0.72 -24.66 -8.49
N GLY A 23 1.67 -23.89 -7.95
CA GLY A 23 1.35 -22.72 -7.17
C GLY A 23 0.60 -21.80 -8.11
N THR A 24 -0.71 -21.73 -7.95
CA THR A 24 -1.47 -20.61 -8.50
C THR A 24 -0.88 -19.38 -7.85
N ALA A 25 -0.04 -18.68 -8.58
CA ALA A 25 0.40 -17.35 -8.18
C ALA A 25 -0.88 -16.51 -8.11
N SER A 26 -1.43 -16.40 -6.91
CA SER A 26 -2.52 -15.49 -6.64
C SER A 26 -1.99 -14.10 -6.93
N ALA A 27 -2.52 -13.45 -7.97
CA ALA A 27 -2.15 -12.08 -8.28
C ALA A 27 -2.34 -11.26 -7.01
N ALA A 28 -1.28 -10.59 -6.55
CA ALA A 28 -1.35 -9.77 -5.36
C ALA A 28 -2.45 -8.72 -5.54
N THR A 29 -3.41 -8.69 -4.63
CA THR A 29 -4.44 -7.66 -4.66
C THR A 29 -3.80 -6.31 -4.37
N VAL A 30 -3.83 -5.42 -5.35
CA VAL A 30 -3.34 -4.04 -5.25
C VAL A 30 -4.54 -3.11 -5.12
N ARG A 31 -4.44 -2.13 -4.23
CA ARG A 31 -5.46 -1.10 -4.04
C ARG A 31 -4.82 0.28 -3.94
N HIS A 32 -5.53 1.26 -4.46
CA HIS A 32 -5.28 2.66 -4.18
C HIS A 32 -6.26 3.11 -3.11
N VAL A 33 -5.75 3.66 -2.04
CA VAL A 33 -6.53 4.17 -0.91
C VAL A 33 -6.11 5.59 -0.63
N GLU A 34 -7.08 6.42 -0.38
CA GLU A 34 -6.88 7.83 -0.11
C GLU A 34 -7.61 8.19 1.18
N GLY A 35 -6.95 8.88 2.07
CA GLY A 35 -7.62 9.24 3.30
C GLY A 35 -6.74 9.95 4.31
N ARG A 36 -7.30 10.08 5.49
CA ARG A 36 -6.63 10.72 6.62
C ARG A 36 -5.88 9.70 7.44
N VAL A 37 -4.64 10.00 7.75
CA VAL A 37 -3.85 9.25 8.72
C VAL A 37 -4.47 9.41 10.10
N LEU A 38 -4.80 8.30 10.76
CA LEU A 38 -5.36 8.28 12.09
C LEU A 38 -4.28 8.18 13.16
N SER A 39 -3.26 7.36 12.90
CA SER A 39 -2.16 7.13 13.83
C SER A 39 -0.94 6.59 13.08
N VAL A 40 0.23 6.77 13.67
CA VAL A 40 1.49 6.24 13.15
C VAL A 40 2.21 5.53 14.29
N ASP A 41 2.56 4.27 14.07
CA ASP A 41 3.39 3.48 14.96
C ASP A 41 4.75 3.24 14.31
N ARG A 42 5.74 4.03 14.72
CA ARG A 42 7.08 3.94 14.14
C ARG A 42 7.83 2.69 14.59
N SER A 43 7.57 2.20 15.79
CA SER A 43 8.21 1.00 16.31
C SER A 43 7.75 -0.25 15.57
N ALA A 44 6.49 -0.30 15.16
CA ALA A 44 5.92 -1.38 14.36
C ALA A 44 6.02 -1.13 12.85
N SER A 45 6.50 0.03 12.42
CA SER A 45 6.53 0.45 11.01
C SER A 45 5.15 0.35 10.35
N THR A 46 4.13 0.84 11.02
CA THR A 46 2.74 0.84 10.53
C THR A 46 2.10 2.21 10.68
N PHE A 47 1.08 2.45 9.90
CA PHE A 47 0.15 3.56 10.10
C PHE A 47 -1.27 3.15 9.78
N LYS A 48 -2.24 3.83 10.37
CA LYS A 48 -3.66 3.65 10.09
C LYS A 48 -4.14 4.77 9.21
N LEU A 49 -4.79 4.40 8.11
CA LEU A 49 -5.37 5.31 7.14
C LEU A 49 -6.88 5.08 7.08
N ARG A 50 -7.64 6.15 7.21
CA ARG A 50 -9.10 6.11 7.04
C ARG A 50 -9.47 6.62 5.67
N ASP A 51 -9.90 5.71 4.83
CA ASP A 51 -10.54 6.00 3.54
C ASP A 51 -12.03 6.24 3.77
N SER A 52 -12.57 7.31 3.20
CA SER A 52 -13.97 7.70 3.39
C SER A 52 -14.97 6.69 2.82
N GLN A 53 -14.56 5.93 1.83
CA GLN A 53 -15.44 4.96 1.13
C GLN A 53 -15.22 3.52 1.59
N ARG A 54 -14.01 3.19 2.05
CA ARG A 54 -13.59 1.80 2.27
C ARG A 54 -13.27 1.48 3.72
N GLY A 55 -13.28 2.47 4.60
CA GLY A 55 -12.99 2.30 6.02
C GLY A 55 -11.51 2.43 6.37
N THR A 56 -11.12 1.80 7.47
CA THR A 56 -9.76 1.96 8.03
C THR A 56 -8.85 0.81 7.62
N PHE A 57 -7.66 1.17 7.17
CA PHE A 57 -6.59 0.23 6.82
C PHE A 57 -5.43 0.39 7.79
N THR A 58 -4.94 -0.73 8.32
CA THR A 58 -3.64 -0.78 8.98
C THR A 58 -2.61 -1.17 7.92
N ILE A 59 -1.67 -0.28 7.66
CA ILE A 59 -0.74 -0.37 6.53
C ILE A 59 0.68 -0.50 7.06
N ARG A 60 1.37 -1.55 6.65
CA ARG A 60 2.78 -1.77 6.97
C ARG A 60 3.68 -1.02 5.98
N VAL A 61 4.70 -0.38 6.52
CA VAL A 61 5.78 0.24 5.77
C VAL A 61 7.00 -0.66 5.81
N THR A 62 7.66 -0.84 4.67
CA THR A 62 8.89 -1.61 4.56
C THR A 62 9.96 -0.80 3.85
N SER A 63 11.17 -1.33 3.75
CA SER A 63 12.25 -0.72 2.97
C SER A 63 11.92 -0.60 1.47
N ALA A 64 10.97 -1.40 0.98
CA ALA A 64 10.49 -1.35 -0.41
C ALA A 64 9.38 -0.31 -0.62
N THR A 65 8.85 0.30 0.42
CA THR A 65 7.84 1.35 0.32
C THR A 65 8.46 2.63 -0.24
N LYS A 66 7.93 3.11 -1.35
CA LYS A 66 8.33 4.37 -1.95
C LYS A 66 7.53 5.52 -1.37
N PHE A 67 8.20 6.50 -0.80
CA PHE A 67 7.60 7.75 -0.34
C PHE A 67 7.92 8.87 -1.32
N GLU A 68 6.90 9.54 -1.82
CA GLU A 68 7.04 10.70 -2.69
C GLU A 68 6.53 11.95 -1.99
N ARG A 69 7.35 12.97 -1.91
CA ARG A 69 7.03 14.27 -1.28
C ARG A 69 6.55 14.19 0.17
N VAL A 70 6.67 13.05 0.79
CA VAL A 70 6.37 12.77 2.19
C VAL A 70 7.35 11.73 2.69
N ARG A 71 7.62 11.71 3.99
CA ARG A 71 8.50 10.71 4.61
C ARG A 71 7.75 10.03 5.74
N PHE A 72 8.05 8.77 5.96
CA PHE A 72 7.47 8.05 7.09
C PHE A 72 7.82 8.71 8.44
N SER A 73 9.04 9.23 8.58
CA SER A 73 9.49 9.94 9.79
C SER A 73 8.68 11.20 10.10
N THR A 74 8.09 11.84 9.09
CA THR A 74 7.28 13.05 9.24
C THR A 74 5.78 12.81 9.11
N LEU A 75 5.39 11.58 8.81
CA LEU A 75 3.99 11.20 8.74
C LEU A 75 3.35 11.29 10.12
N ARG A 76 2.18 11.88 10.21
CA ARG A 76 1.47 12.10 11.49
C ARG A 76 -0.03 12.03 11.30
N ALA A 77 -0.74 11.78 12.40
CA ALA A 77 -2.20 11.84 12.45
C ALA A 77 -2.73 13.18 11.91
N GLY A 78 -3.83 13.12 11.19
CA GLY A 78 -4.48 14.28 10.57
C GLY A 78 -4.02 14.59 9.15
N ARG A 79 -2.88 14.05 8.72
CA ARG A 79 -2.41 14.27 7.35
C ARG A 79 -3.21 13.42 6.36
N THR A 80 -3.53 13.99 5.22
CA THR A 80 -4.18 13.26 4.12
C THR A 80 -3.15 12.79 3.12
N VAL A 81 -3.17 11.50 2.82
CA VAL A 81 -2.26 10.86 1.87
C VAL A 81 -3.00 9.92 0.95
N GLU A 82 -2.38 9.63 -0.17
CA GLU A 82 -2.73 8.54 -1.06
C GLU A 82 -1.70 7.43 -0.90
N ALA A 83 -2.15 6.20 -0.77
CA ALA A 83 -1.29 5.04 -0.65
C ALA A 83 -1.69 3.97 -1.66
N THR A 84 -0.70 3.45 -2.37
CA THR A 84 -0.85 2.20 -3.11
C THR A 84 -0.43 1.07 -2.19
N ILE A 85 -1.34 0.15 -1.93
CA ILE A 85 -1.15 -0.96 -1.01
C ILE A 85 -1.37 -2.29 -1.72
N LYS A 86 -0.66 -3.30 -1.27
CA LYS A 86 -0.83 -4.69 -1.72
C LYS A 86 -1.04 -5.61 -0.53
N ARG A 87 -1.76 -6.70 -0.76
CA ARG A 87 -1.94 -7.74 0.26
C ARG A 87 -0.73 -8.68 0.26
N VAL A 88 -0.10 -8.82 1.41
CA VAL A 88 1.04 -9.73 1.62
C VAL A 88 0.79 -10.50 2.91
N ASN A 89 0.68 -11.81 2.83
CA ASN A 89 0.44 -12.67 4.00
C ASN A 89 -0.72 -12.19 4.91
N GLY A 90 -1.81 -11.77 4.30
CA GLY A 90 -2.99 -11.30 5.03
C GLY A 90 -2.91 -9.86 5.54
N SER A 91 -1.80 -9.18 5.40
CA SER A 91 -1.58 -7.80 5.82
C SER A 91 -1.48 -6.84 4.63
N TRP A 92 -1.88 -5.58 4.84
CA TRP A 92 -1.68 -4.55 3.86
C TRP A 92 -0.27 -3.96 3.98
N GLN A 93 0.43 -3.87 2.87
CA GLN A 93 1.76 -3.29 2.78
C GLN A 93 1.75 -2.15 1.77
N ALA A 94 2.28 -1.00 2.15
CA ALA A 94 2.42 0.11 1.23
C ALA A 94 3.55 -0.15 0.22
N THR A 95 3.26 0.04 -1.04
CA THR A 95 4.26 0.10 -2.11
C THR A 95 4.63 1.53 -2.44
N LYS A 96 3.68 2.46 -2.29
CA LYS A 96 3.87 3.88 -2.52
C LYS A 96 3.00 4.69 -1.58
N VAL A 97 3.53 5.80 -1.08
CA VAL A 97 2.79 6.78 -0.29
C VAL A 97 3.13 8.17 -0.81
N GLU A 98 2.12 8.98 -1.06
CA GLU A 98 2.27 10.35 -1.53
C GLU A 98 1.23 11.27 -0.87
N PRO A 99 1.47 12.58 -0.81
CA PRO A 99 0.44 13.50 -0.38
C PRO A 99 -0.76 13.42 -1.31
N ASN A 100 -1.95 13.49 -0.74
CA ASN A 100 -3.14 13.60 -1.59
C ASN A 100 -3.11 14.94 -2.32
N SER A 101 -3.00 14.89 -3.64
CA SER A 101 -3.06 16.07 -4.51
C SER A 101 -4.49 16.58 -4.73
N GLY A 102 -5.49 15.83 -4.29
CA GLY A 102 -6.90 16.21 -4.40
C GLY A 102 -7.41 17.15 -3.31
N SER A 103 -6.67 17.33 -2.24
CA SER A 103 -6.98 18.40 -1.29
C SER A 103 -6.30 19.71 -1.73
N HIS A 104 -6.80 20.29 -2.81
CA HIS A 104 -6.88 21.72 -2.82
C HIS A 104 -7.79 22.06 -1.62
N ALA A 105 -7.17 22.27 -0.46
CA ALA A 105 -7.78 23.12 0.52
C ALA A 105 -8.21 24.35 -0.26
N GLY A 106 -9.52 24.59 -0.25
CA GLY A 106 -10.04 25.69 -1.04
C GLY A 106 -9.17 26.90 -0.79
N GLU A 107 -8.48 27.32 -1.79
CA GLU A 107 -8.08 28.71 -1.84
C GLU A 107 -9.39 29.42 -1.67
N THR A 108 -9.58 29.93 -0.47
CA THR A 108 -10.51 31.00 -0.26
C THR A 108 -10.15 32.01 -1.29
N GLY A 109 -10.92 32.05 -2.36
CA GLY A 109 -10.81 33.08 -3.35
C GLY A 109 -10.78 34.38 -2.60
N ASP A 110 -9.68 35.08 -2.72
CA ASP A 110 -9.61 36.43 -2.29
C ASP A 110 -10.66 37.17 -3.09
N ASP A 111 -11.77 37.40 -2.42
CA ASP A 111 -12.75 38.35 -2.88
C ASP A 111 -12.06 39.68 -2.94
N HIS A 112 -11.55 39.95 -4.09
CA HIS A 112 -11.24 41.34 -4.43
C HIS A 112 -12.58 42.08 -4.52
N GLY A 113 -13.02 42.48 -3.37
CA GLY A 113 -14.03 43.50 -3.27
C GLY A 113 -13.49 44.70 -4.00
N GLY A 114 -13.79 44.81 -5.27
CA GLY A 114 -13.63 46.02 -6.00
C GLY A 114 -14.56 47.06 -5.42
N GLY A 115 -14.05 47.84 -4.54
CA GLY A 115 -14.68 49.06 -4.13
C GLY A 115 -14.73 50.00 -5.31
N ASN A 116 -15.85 50.12 -5.92
CA ASN A 116 -16.14 51.20 -6.85
C ASN A 116 -16.72 52.31 -6.03
N ASP A 117 -15.89 53.18 -5.65
CA ASP A 117 -16.22 54.49 -5.17
C ASP A 117 -16.31 55.42 -6.34
N ASP A 118 -17.44 55.40 -6.93
CA ASP A 118 -17.83 56.45 -7.87
C ASP A 118 -18.44 57.61 -7.12
N GLY A 119 -17.59 58.34 -6.53
CA GLY A 119 -17.92 59.64 -6.09
C GLY A 119 -17.92 60.60 -7.26
N ALA A 120 -19.00 60.60 -7.98
CA ALA A 120 -19.28 61.70 -8.90
C ALA A 120 -20.32 62.59 -8.30
N GLY A 121 -19.94 63.35 -7.41
CA GLY A 121 -20.68 64.53 -7.08
C GLY A 121 -20.45 65.59 -8.14
N HIS A 122 -21.46 65.87 -8.87
CA HIS A 122 -21.52 67.16 -9.53
C HIS A 122 -22.94 67.50 -9.89
N ARG A 123 -23.27 68.54 -9.41
CA ARG A 123 -24.34 69.36 -9.94
C ARG A 123 -24.23 69.59 -11.44
#